data_1d1506778b12a1d38c8fcb925bd4d473
#
_entry.id   1d1506778b12a1d38c8fcb925bd4d473
#
_cell.length_a   1.000
_cell.length_b   1.000
_cell.length_c   1.000
_cell.angle_alpha   90.00
_cell.angle_beta   90.00
_cell.angle_gamma   90.00
#
_symmetry.space_group_name_H-M   'P 1'
#
loop_
_entity.id
_entity.type
_entity.pdbx_description
1 polymer ?
#
loop_
_entity_poly.entity_id
_entity_poly.type
_entity_poly.pdbx_seq_one_letter_code
_entity_poly.pdbx_strand_id
1 'polypeptide(L)'
;MTETVTTVTAGSNDNDVTSAKAMGSGVMIGIACLGGALAMGIAVGKSSEAMARQPEATSQIRTTMMMGLVFIETVIIYALIVAILIIFVL
;
A
#
# COMPACT_ATOMS: atom_id res chain seq x y z
N MET A 1 5.76 19.68 -16.38
CA MET A 1 6.01 18.21 -16.40
C MET A 1 7.09 17.83 -17.41
N THR A 2 6.89 18.19 -18.67
CA THR A 2 7.83 17.84 -19.73
C THR A 2 9.23 18.41 -19.49
N GLU A 3 9.31 19.66 -19.08
CA GLU A 3 10.60 20.30 -18.81
C GLU A 3 11.30 19.65 -17.62
N THR A 4 10.55 19.30 -16.59
CA THR A 4 11.10 18.63 -15.43
C THR A 4 11.67 17.28 -15.82
N VAL A 5 10.92 16.52 -16.63
CA VAL A 5 11.38 15.22 -17.12
C VAL A 5 12.64 15.40 -17.95
N THR A 6 12.66 16.41 -18.83
CA THR A 6 13.81 16.67 -19.66
C THR A 6 15.04 17.03 -18.82
N THR A 7 14.86 17.81 -17.76
CA THR A 7 15.96 18.19 -16.88
C THR A 7 16.51 16.96 -16.14
N VAL A 8 15.63 16.14 -15.59
CA VAL A 8 16.01 14.93 -14.86
C VAL A 8 16.69 13.93 -15.79
N THR A 9 16.23 13.85 -17.02
CA THR A 9 16.72 12.87 -17.98
C THR A 9 17.74 13.44 -18.95
N ALA A 10 18.28 14.64 -18.68
CA ALA A 10 19.31 15.23 -19.54
C ALA A 10 20.49 14.25 -19.64
N GLY A 11 20.80 13.79 -20.83
CA GLY A 11 21.79 12.75 -21.05
C GLY A 11 21.27 11.34 -20.87
N SER A 12 20.00 11.18 -20.50
CA SER A 12 19.34 9.89 -20.34
C SER A 12 18.45 9.59 -21.54
N ASN A 13 17.95 8.36 -21.62
CA ASN A 13 17.05 7.94 -22.69
C ASN A 13 15.72 7.43 -22.10
N ASP A 14 14.81 7.02 -22.98
CA ASP A 14 13.49 6.53 -22.57
C ASP A 14 13.58 5.31 -21.67
N ASN A 15 14.60 4.48 -21.83
CA ASN A 15 14.82 3.32 -20.97
C ASN A 15 15.12 3.73 -19.55
N ASP A 16 15.85 4.82 -19.34
CA ASP A 16 16.15 5.32 -18.01
C ASP A 16 14.89 5.87 -17.34
N VAL A 17 14.02 6.54 -18.09
CA VAL A 17 12.75 7.03 -17.60
C VAL A 17 11.85 5.87 -17.21
N THR A 18 11.78 4.85 -18.06
CA THR A 18 10.99 3.65 -17.79
C THR A 18 11.50 2.94 -16.55
N SER A 19 12.82 2.84 -16.40
CA SER A 19 13.41 2.23 -15.22
C SER A 19 13.07 3.00 -13.95
N ALA A 20 13.10 4.34 -14.03
CA ALA A 20 12.74 5.17 -12.88
C ALA A 20 11.29 4.98 -12.48
N LYS A 21 10.38 4.92 -13.44
CA LYS A 21 8.96 4.66 -13.17
C LYS A 21 8.77 3.29 -12.53
N ALA A 22 9.41 2.28 -13.07
CA ALA A 22 9.30 0.92 -12.57
C ALA A 22 9.83 0.84 -11.14
N MET A 23 10.99 1.42 -10.89
CA MET A 23 11.59 1.40 -9.57
C MET A 23 10.73 2.17 -8.56
N GLY A 24 10.29 3.38 -8.92
CA GLY A 24 9.46 4.19 -8.04
C GLY A 24 8.14 3.52 -7.71
N SER A 25 7.47 2.97 -8.71
CA SER A 25 6.20 2.26 -8.51
C SER A 25 6.40 1.02 -7.65
N GLY A 26 7.45 0.25 -7.93
CA GLY A 26 7.74 -0.95 -7.18
C GLY A 26 8.04 -0.67 -5.72
N VAL A 27 8.88 0.32 -5.45
CA VAL A 27 9.21 0.71 -4.08
C VAL A 27 7.97 1.20 -3.34
N MET A 28 7.16 2.03 -3.99
CA MET A 28 5.95 2.57 -3.39
C MET A 28 4.98 1.46 -3.01
N ILE A 29 4.70 0.56 -3.94
CA ILE A 29 3.78 -0.57 -3.69
C ILE A 29 4.38 -1.51 -2.65
N GLY A 30 5.68 -1.77 -2.73
CA GLY A 30 6.35 -2.63 -1.77
C GLY A 30 6.21 -2.11 -0.34
N ILE A 31 6.44 -0.82 -0.15
CA ILE A 31 6.31 -0.20 1.17
C ILE A 31 4.85 -0.20 1.62
N ALA A 32 3.92 0.13 0.74
CA ALA A 32 2.50 0.13 1.07
C ALA A 32 2.02 -1.26 1.48
N CYS A 33 2.40 -2.28 0.72
CA CYS A 33 2.01 -3.66 1.03
C CYS A 33 2.67 -4.16 2.30
N LEU A 34 3.93 -3.82 2.51
CA LEU A 34 4.63 -4.22 3.72
C LEU A 34 3.97 -3.60 4.95
N GLY A 35 3.71 -2.30 4.90
CA GLY A 35 3.05 -1.60 6.00
C GLY A 35 1.64 -2.14 6.24
N GLY A 36 0.88 -2.34 5.16
CA GLY A 36 -0.47 -2.90 5.26
C GLY A 36 -0.47 -4.30 5.82
N ALA A 37 0.43 -5.16 5.37
CA ALA A 37 0.52 -6.53 5.85
C ALA A 37 0.90 -6.57 7.33
N LEU A 38 1.84 -5.73 7.76
CA LEU A 38 2.21 -5.64 9.16
C LEU A 38 1.03 -5.15 10.02
N ALA A 39 0.33 -4.12 9.54
CA ALA A 39 -0.82 -3.57 10.25
C ALA A 39 -1.92 -4.61 10.37
N MET A 40 -2.21 -5.35 9.31
CA MET A 40 -3.20 -6.42 9.33
C MET A 40 -2.81 -7.54 10.29
N GLY A 41 -1.54 -7.94 10.26
CA GLY A 41 -1.02 -8.97 11.15
C GLY A 41 -1.17 -8.58 12.60
N ILE A 42 -0.81 -7.35 12.95
CA ILE A 42 -0.94 -6.85 14.31
C ILE A 42 -2.42 -6.77 14.70
N ALA A 43 -3.28 -6.27 13.82
CA ALA A 43 -4.70 -6.14 14.10
C ALA A 43 -5.35 -7.49 14.36
N VAL A 44 -5.06 -8.48 13.51
CA VAL A 44 -5.60 -9.82 13.66
C VAL A 44 -5.06 -10.48 14.92
N GLY A 45 -3.76 -10.37 15.18
CA GLY A 45 -3.14 -10.94 16.36
C GLY A 45 -3.72 -10.37 17.65
N LYS A 46 -3.83 -9.05 17.73
CA LYS A 46 -4.38 -8.39 18.91
C LYS A 46 -5.86 -8.69 19.10
N SER A 47 -6.63 -8.74 18.02
CA SER A 47 -8.06 -9.07 18.07
C SER A 47 -8.27 -10.51 18.51
N SER A 48 -7.45 -11.43 17.99
CA SER A 48 -7.55 -12.83 18.39
C SER A 48 -7.25 -13.01 19.87
N GLU A 49 -6.23 -12.32 20.37
CA GLU A 49 -5.88 -12.35 21.78
C GLU A 49 -7.01 -11.79 22.62
N ALA A 50 -7.61 -10.68 22.21
CA ALA A 50 -8.72 -10.07 22.92
C ALA A 50 -9.95 -10.98 22.94
N MET A 51 -10.23 -11.68 21.83
CA MET A 51 -11.33 -12.65 21.79
C MET A 51 -11.09 -13.80 22.75
N ALA A 52 -9.86 -14.25 22.87
CA ALA A 52 -9.51 -15.32 23.79
C ALA A 52 -9.72 -14.90 25.24
N ARG A 53 -9.45 -13.64 25.56
CA ARG A 53 -9.61 -13.12 26.92
C ARG A 53 -11.05 -12.76 27.25
N GLN A 54 -11.80 -12.34 26.24
CA GLN A 54 -13.19 -11.91 26.41
C GLN A 54 -14.09 -12.61 25.41
N PRO A 55 -14.36 -13.90 25.60
CA PRO A 55 -15.18 -14.65 24.63
C PRO A 55 -16.56 -14.07 24.40
N GLU A 56 -17.12 -13.41 25.39
CA GLU A 56 -18.45 -12.80 25.28
C GLU A 56 -18.46 -11.60 24.34
N ALA A 57 -17.30 -11.00 24.08
CA ALA A 57 -17.15 -9.85 23.17
C ALA A 57 -16.68 -10.25 21.78
N THR A 58 -16.59 -11.54 21.47
CA THR A 58 -16.04 -12.02 20.21
C THR A 58 -16.72 -11.41 18.99
N SER A 59 -18.04 -11.34 19.00
CA SER A 59 -18.79 -10.78 17.88
C SER A 59 -18.44 -9.32 17.63
N GLN A 60 -18.37 -8.52 18.69
CA GLN A 60 -18.07 -7.11 18.61
C GLN A 60 -16.62 -6.87 18.14
N ILE A 61 -15.68 -7.65 18.69
CA ILE A 61 -14.28 -7.55 18.34
C ILE A 61 -14.09 -7.92 16.86
N ARG A 62 -14.76 -8.97 16.42
CA ARG A 62 -14.67 -9.41 15.02
C ARG A 62 -15.18 -8.35 14.07
N THR A 63 -16.31 -7.73 14.39
CA THR A 63 -16.88 -6.67 13.56
C THR A 63 -15.94 -5.48 13.44
N THR A 64 -15.38 -5.04 14.56
CA THR A 64 -14.43 -3.93 14.58
C THR A 64 -13.18 -4.27 13.78
N MET A 65 -12.66 -5.50 13.95
CA MET A 65 -11.49 -5.97 13.23
C MET A 65 -11.73 -5.96 11.72
N MET A 66 -12.88 -6.46 11.29
CA MET A 66 -13.20 -6.53 9.87
C MET A 66 -13.29 -5.13 9.26
N MET A 67 -13.88 -4.17 9.97
CA MET A 67 -13.91 -2.79 9.49
C MET A 67 -12.52 -2.21 9.36
N GLY A 68 -11.66 -2.44 10.34
CA GLY A 68 -10.28 -1.97 10.29
C GLY A 68 -9.51 -2.56 9.13
N LEU A 69 -9.67 -3.86 8.88
CA LEU A 69 -9.00 -4.53 7.78
C LEU A 69 -9.46 -3.99 6.43
N VAL A 70 -10.75 -3.68 6.29
CA VAL A 70 -11.27 -3.10 5.05
C VAL A 70 -10.64 -1.74 4.78
N PHE A 71 -10.47 -0.90 5.80
CA PHE A 71 -9.83 0.40 5.63
C PHE A 71 -8.35 0.24 5.25
N ILE A 72 -7.65 -0.71 5.84
CA ILE A 72 -6.25 -0.97 5.50
C ILE A 72 -6.14 -1.41 4.03
N GLU A 73 -7.03 -2.29 3.59
CA GLU A 73 -7.07 -2.72 2.19
C GLU A 73 -7.33 -1.55 1.25
N THR A 74 -8.21 -0.63 1.65
CA THR A 74 -8.51 0.55 0.84
C THR A 74 -7.27 1.40 0.61
N VAL A 75 -6.45 1.59 1.64
CA VAL A 75 -5.20 2.34 1.52
C VAL A 75 -4.25 1.66 0.54
N ILE A 76 -4.14 0.34 0.61
CA ILE A 76 -3.28 -0.42 -0.29
C ILE A 76 -3.77 -0.31 -1.73
N ILE A 77 -5.08 -0.40 -1.93
CA ILE A 77 -5.67 -0.25 -3.27
C ILE A 77 -5.42 1.16 -3.81
N TYR A 78 -5.49 2.17 -2.96
CA TYR A 78 -5.18 3.53 -3.35
C TYR A 78 -3.74 3.65 -3.84
N ALA A 79 -2.81 3.03 -3.13
CA ALA A 79 -1.41 3.01 -3.53
C ALA A 79 -1.24 2.29 -4.88
N LEU A 80 -1.99 1.22 -5.10
CA LEU A 80 -1.97 0.51 -6.37
C LEU A 80 -2.45 1.39 -7.52
N ILE A 81 -3.52 2.15 -7.30
CA ILE A 81 -4.04 3.06 -8.32
C ILE A 81 -3.00 4.12 -8.68
N VAL A 82 -2.34 4.68 -7.68
CA VAL A 82 -1.28 5.67 -7.91
C VAL A 82 -0.13 5.04 -8.69
N ALA A 83 0.25 3.82 -8.38
CA ALA A 83 1.30 3.11 -9.10
C ALA A 83 0.94 2.90 -10.56
N ILE A 84 -0.31 2.54 -10.83
CA ILE A 84 -0.80 2.37 -12.20
C ILE A 84 -0.72 3.69 -12.95
N LEU A 85 -1.10 4.78 -12.32
CA LEU A 85 -1.00 6.11 -12.93
C LEU A 85 0.44 6.49 -13.25
N ILE A 86 1.36 6.16 -12.37
CA ILE A 86 2.78 6.43 -12.61
C ILE A 86 3.27 5.65 -13.83
N ILE A 87 2.89 4.39 -13.94
CA ILE A 87 3.37 3.53 -15.03
C ILE A 87 2.76 3.91 -16.37
N PHE A 88 1.47 4.19 -16.42
CA PHE A 88 0.76 4.33 -17.68
C PHE A 88 0.49 5.78 -18.09
N VAL A 89 0.37 6.69 -17.15
CA VAL A 89 0.03 8.09 -17.45
C VAL A 89 1.27 8.96 -17.48
N LEU A 90 2.16 8.78 -16.52
CA LEU A 90 3.41 9.52 -16.52
C LEU A 90 4.40 8.88 -17.45
#